data_0e762baaf7885d2ceaf6ef4680f1364e
#
_entry.id   0e762baaf7885d2ceaf6ef4680f1364e
#
_cell.length_a   1.000
_cell.length_b   1.000
_cell.length_c   1.000
_cell.angle_alpha   90.00
_cell.angle_beta   90.00
_cell.angle_gamma   90.00
#
_symmetry.space_group_name_H-M   'P 1'
#
loop_
_entity.id
_entity.type
_entity.pdbx_description
1 polymer ?
#
loop_
_entity_poly.entity_id
_entity_poly.type
_entity_poly.pdbx_seq_one_letter_code
_entity_poly.pdbx_strand_id
1 'polypeptide(L)'
;MSMIIRKAVPADIDRLMRIFAIAREFMKSSGNPNQWINGYPQEELIRNEIAAGHCFVCVNSEDGHVVATFCFIEGPDPTYSYIEDGEWPDDEPYYVIHRLASDGSVKGITGFCIDWCQQISPCLRADTHHDNKVMQHLLEKNGFVKCGIIYVSNGTPRIAYQRSK
;
A
#
# COMPACT_ATOMS: atom_id res chain seq x y z
N MET A 1 6.03 18.68 12.70
CA MET A 1 5.02 18.37 11.68
C MET A 1 4.14 17.24 12.19
N SER A 2 2.84 17.46 12.22
CA SER A 2 1.90 16.51 12.81
C SER A 2 1.11 15.80 11.72
N MET A 3 1.15 14.46 11.68
CA MET A 3 0.43 13.65 10.72
C MET A 3 -0.74 12.95 11.38
N ILE A 4 -1.88 12.92 10.69
CA ILE A 4 -3.09 12.25 11.14
C ILE A 4 -3.54 11.30 10.03
N ILE A 5 -3.96 10.09 10.40
CA ILE A 5 -4.56 9.15 9.47
C ILE A 5 -6.05 9.08 9.75
N ARG A 6 -6.85 9.20 8.70
CA ARG A 6 -8.31 9.06 8.75
C ARG A 6 -8.80 8.32 7.52
N LYS A 7 -10.05 7.85 7.57
CA LYS A 7 -10.68 7.29 6.38
C LYS A 7 -10.84 8.36 5.32
N ALA A 8 -10.62 7.98 4.07
CA ALA A 8 -10.88 8.84 2.93
C ALA A 8 -12.39 9.03 2.74
N VAL A 9 -12.78 10.20 2.27
CA VAL A 9 -14.16 10.55 1.93
C VAL A 9 -14.23 10.93 0.44
N PRO A 10 -15.44 10.93 -0.18
CA PRO A 10 -15.55 11.27 -1.61
C PRO A 10 -14.90 12.60 -2.01
N ALA A 11 -14.89 13.57 -1.11
CA ALA A 11 -14.25 14.86 -1.38
C ALA A 11 -12.72 14.76 -1.56
N ASP A 12 -12.10 13.65 -1.14
CA ASP A 12 -10.66 13.44 -1.30
C ASP A 12 -10.28 12.92 -2.68
N ILE A 13 -11.23 12.52 -3.52
CA ILE A 13 -10.96 11.78 -4.77
C ILE A 13 -9.98 12.52 -5.68
N ASP A 14 -10.19 13.80 -5.95
CA ASP A 14 -9.33 14.54 -6.87
C ASP A 14 -7.89 14.56 -6.39
N ARG A 15 -7.69 14.76 -5.09
CA ARG A 15 -6.36 14.77 -4.49
C ARG A 15 -5.72 13.39 -4.55
N LEU A 16 -6.49 12.33 -4.28
CA LEU A 16 -6.00 10.95 -4.34
C LEU A 16 -5.55 10.59 -5.74
N MET A 17 -6.34 10.93 -6.75
CA MET A 17 -5.97 10.64 -8.14
C MET A 17 -4.69 11.39 -8.54
N ARG A 18 -4.49 12.59 -8.00
CA ARG A 18 -3.24 13.34 -8.21
C ARG A 18 -2.05 12.64 -7.55
N ILE A 19 -2.21 12.15 -6.32
CA ILE A 19 -1.16 11.41 -5.61
C ILE A 19 -0.80 10.13 -6.37
N PHE A 20 -1.79 9.39 -6.87
CA PHE A 20 -1.54 8.19 -7.65
C PHE A 20 -0.80 8.51 -8.96
N ALA A 21 -1.12 9.62 -9.62
CA ALA A 21 -0.41 10.06 -10.82
C ALA A 21 1.06 10.36 -10.51
N ILE A 22 1.33 11.06 -9.42
CA ILE A 22 2.70 11.36 -8.97
C ILE A 22 3.44 10.06 -8.68
N ALA A 23 2.80 9.11 -7.99
CA ALA A 23 3.41 7.82 -7.66
C ALA A 23 3.73 7.02 -8.92
N ARG A 24 2.83 6.99 -9.91
CA ARG A 24 3.09 6.28 -11.18
C ARG A 24 4.29 6.87 -11.92
N GLU A 25 4.40 8.19 -11.98
CA GLU A 25 5.56 8.84 -12.60
C GLU A 25 6.85 8.48 -11.87
N PHE A 26 6.83 8.48 -10.54
CA PHE A 26 7.98 8.07 -9.75
C PHE A 26 8.35 6.61 -10.01
N MET A 27 7.38 5.70 -10.04
CA MET A 27 7.61 4.28 -10.36
C MET A 27 8.30 4.15 -11.71
N LYS A 28 7.78 4.83 -12.73
CA LYS A 28 8.31 4.79 -14.09
C LYS A 28 9.76 5.28 -14.13
N SER A 29 10.05 6.42 -13.49
CA SER A 29 11.38 7.02 -13.48
C SER A 29 12.39 6.25 -12.66
N SER A 30 11.94 5.45 -11.68
CA SER A 30 12.81 4.64 -10.82
C SER A 30 12.97 3.20 -11.28
N GLY A 31 12.55 2.85 -12.50
CA GLY A 31 12.75 1.53 -13.09
C GLY A 31 11.64 0.54 -12.81
N ASN A 32 10.45 1.00 -12.42
CA ASN A 32 9.30 0.16 -12.11
C ASN A 32 8.07 0.56 -12.96
N PRO A 33 8.12 0.39 -14.30
CA PRO A 33 7.03 0.84 -15.17
C PRO A 33 5.85 -0.12 -15.24
N ASN A 34 5.98 -1.36 -14.74
CA ASN A 34 5.02 -2.44 -15.02
C ASN A 34 4.15 -2.83 -13.83
N GLN A 35 4.29 -2.19 -12.68
CA GLN A 35 3.45 -2.50 -11.51
C GLN A 35 2.07 -1.86 -11.63
N TRP A 36 2.02 -0.58 -11.90
CA TRP A 36 0.78 0.18 -12.08
C TRP A 36 0.67 0.62 -13.55
N ILE A 37 0.04 -0.20 -14.37
CA ILE A 37 -0.10 0.01 -15.80
C ILE A 37 -1.51 0.53 -16.13
N ASN A 38 -1.67 1.10 -17.34
CA ASN A 38 -2.95 1.53 -17.89
C ASN A 38 -3.73 2.48 -16.99
N GLY A 39 -3.02 3.37 -16.28
CA GLY A 39 -3.65 4.35 -15.40
C GLY A 39 -4.15 3.81 -14.07
N TYR A 40 -3.76 2.58 -13.73
CA TYR A 40 -4.12 1.99 -12.44
C TYR A 40 -3.52 2.79 -11.27
N PRO A 41 -4.23 2.99 -10.15
CA PRO A 41 -5.62 2.59 -9.92
C PRO A 41 -6.62 3.58 -10.54
N GLN A 42 -7.69 3.04 -11.15
CA GLN A 42 -8.73 3.85 -11.74
C GLN A 42 -9.60 4.52 -10.67
N GLU A 43 -10.21 5.64 -11.03
CA GLU A 43 -11.03 6.41 -10.11
C GLU A 43 -12.20 5.60 -9.55
N GLU A 44 -12.87 4.79 -10.38
CA GLU A 44 -13.99 3.95 -9.94
C GLU A 44 -13.58 2.98 -8.84
N LEU A 45 -12.40 2.35 -9.00
CA LEU A 45 -11.87 1.44 -7.99
C LEU A 45 -11.66 2.16 -6.66
N ILE A 46 -11.09 3.36 -6.69
CA ILE A 46 -10.84 4.13 -5.48
C ILE A 46 -12.15 4.58 -4.84
N ARG A 47 -13.14 5.01 -5.63
CA ARG A 47 -14.47 5.34 -5.11
C ARG A 47 -15.11 4.16 -4.39
N ASN A 48 -14.99 2.96 -4.95
CA ASN A 48 -15.51 1.74 -4.33
C ASN A 48 -14.79 1.42 -3.02
N GLU A 49 -13.48 1.61 -2.97
CA GLU A 49 -12.69 1.38 -1.74
C GLU A 49 -13.05 2.41 -0.66
N ILE A 50 -13.29 3.65 -1.04
CA ILE A 50 -13.76 4.67 -0.09
C ILE A 50 -15.14 4.27 0.47
N ALA A 51 -16.07 3.88 -0.39
CA ALA A 51 -17.41 3.48 0.02
C ALA A 51 -17.38 2.27 0.95
N ALA A 52 -16.44 1.34 0.73
CA ALA A 52 -16.27 0.15 1.58
C ALA A 52 -15.52 0.44 2.89
N GLY A 53 -14.99 1.65 3.07
CA GLY A 53 -14.22 2.01 4.26
C GLY A 53 -12.80 1.46 4.27
N HIS A 54 -12.26 1.09 3.10
CA HIS A 54 -10.93 0.50 2.97
C HIS A 54 -9.82 1.52 2.67
N CYS A 55 -10.18 2.71 2.21
CA CYS A 55 -9.21 3.71 1.79
C CYS A 55 -8.96 4.73 2.91
N PHE A 56 -7.69 5.01 3.17
CA PHE A 56 -7.25 5.92 4.23
C PHE A 56 -6.35 6.99 3.64
N VAL A 57 -6.31 8.13 4.30
CA VAL A 57 -5.44 9.25 3.92
C VAL A 57 -4.59 9.67 5.11
N CYS A 58 -3.37 10.09 4.82
CA CYS A 58 -2.48 10.69 5.79
C CYS A 58 -2.46 12.19 5.53
N VAL A 59 -2.80 12.97 6.55
CA VAL A 59 -3.03 14.40 6.44
C VAL A 59 -2.02 15.14 7.31
N ASN A 60 -1.39 16.18 6.75
CA ASN A 60 -0.63 17.11 7.55
C ASN A 60 -1.62 18.00 8.29
N SER A 61 -1.69 17.87 9.61
CA SER A 61 -2.69 18.58 10.42
C SER A 61 -2.46 20.09 10.51
N GLU A 62 -1.25 20.56 10.15
CA GLU A 62 -0.93 21.99 10.19
C GLU A 62 -1.61 22.75 9.04
N ASP A 63 -1.69 22.16 7.86
CA ASP A 63 -2.27 22.79 6.66
C ASP A 63 -3.47 22.04 6.07
N GLY A 64 -3.83 20.88 6.64
CA GLY A 64 -4.92 20.07 6.14
C GLY A 64 -4.63 19.34 4.84
N HIS A 65 -3.39 19.33 4.38
CA HIS A 65 -3.01 18.76 3.08
C HIS A 65 -2.87 17.24 3.16
N VAL A 66 -3.53 16.52 2.24
CA VAL A 66 -3.37 15.07 2.12
C VAL A 66 -2.05 14.80 1.40
N VAL A 67 -1.14 14.09 2.06
CA VAL A 67 0.21 13.81 1.55
C VAL A 67 0.42 12.36 1.15
N ALA A 68 -0.41 11.45 1.64
CA ALA A 68 -0.30 10.02 1.33
C ALA A 68 -1.64 9.33 1.44
N THR A 69 -1.73 8.16 0.85
CA THR A 69 -2.92 7.32 0.90
C THR A 69 -2.53 5.85 0.84
N PHE A 70 -3.39 5.00 1.35
CA PHE A 70 -3.26 3.55 1.25
C PHE A 70 -4.63 2.90 1.43
N CYS A 71 -4.75 1.67 0.94
CA CYS A 71 -5.89 0.83 1.26
C CYS A 71 -5.47 -0.14 2.35
N PHE A 72 -6.35 -0.35 3.33
CA PHE A 72 -6.10 -1.21 4.47
C PHE A 72 -7.30 -2.14 4.62
N ILE A 73 -7.11 -3.42 4.30
CA ILE A 73 -8.22 -4.36 4.08
C ILE A 73 -8.01 -5.61 4.92
N GLU A 74 -9.03 -5.99 5.67
CA GLU A 74 -9.02 -7.23 6.45
C GLU A 74 -8.96 -8.43 5.51
N GLY A 75 -8.05 -9.37 5.81
CA GLY A 75 -7.95 -10.62 5.08
C GLY A 75 -9.08 -11.58 5.41
N PRO A 76 -9.09 -12.78 4.80
CA PRO A 76 -8.07 -13.26 3.88
C PRO A 76 -8.18 -12.64 2.48
N ASP A 77 -7.05 -12.43 1.84
CA ASP A 77 -6.99 -11.96 0.45
C ASP A 77 -6.88 -13.18 -0.45
N PRO A 78 -7.79 -13.34 -1.44
CA PRO A 78 -7.75 -14.51 -2.34
C PRO A 78 -6.42 -14.69 -3.06
N THR A 79 -5.72 -13.60 -3.39
CA THR A 79 -4.43 -13.68 -4.09
C THR A 79 -3.30 -14.15 -3.19
N TYR A 80 -3.52 -14.22 -1.87
CA TYR A 80 -2.54 -14.68 -0.90
C TYR A 80 -2.74 -16.14 -0.48
N SER A 81 -3.74 -16.82 -1.02
CA SER A 81 -4.01 -18.22 -0.70
C SER A 81 -2.98 -19.17 -1.31
N TYR A 82 -2.37 -18.78 -2.44
CA TYR A 82 -1.29 -19.53 -3.08
C TYR A 82 0.00 -18.71 -3.01
N ILE A 83 1.06 -19.32 -2.51
CA ILE A 83 2.38 -18.72 -2.44
C ILE A 83 3.41 -19.76 -2.85
N GLU A 84 4.41 -19.36 -3.65
CA GLU A 84 5.49 -20.24 -4.10
C GLU A 84 6.85 -19.64 -3.77
N ASP A 85 7.89 -20.46 -3.88
CA ASP A 85 9.28 -20.08 -3.56
C ASP A 85 9.42 -19.57 -2.13
N GLY A 86 8.62 -20.11 -1.24
CA GLY A 86 8.56 -19.75 0.17
C GLY A 86 7.21 -20.08 0.76
N GLU A 87 6.92 -19.49 1.91
CA GLU A 87 5.66 -19.71 2.62
C GLU A 87 5.36 -18.53 3.55
N TRP A 88 4.08 -18.34 3.86
CA TRP A 88 3.70 -17.41 4.91
C TRP A 88 4.19 -17.95 6.25
N PRO A 89 4.69 -17.08 7.16
CA PRO A 89 5.24 -17.53 8.45
C PRO A 89 4.21 -18.20 9.36
N ASP A 90 2.92 -17.88 9.21
CA ASP A 90 1.86 -18.39 10.06
C ASP A 90 0.50 -18.31 9.35
N ASP A 91 -0.54 -18.80 10.00
CA ASP A 91 -1.94 -18.76 9.53
C ASP A 91 -2.78 -17.77 10.34
N GLU A 92 -2.14 -16.82 11.02
CA GLU A 92 -2.85 -15.84 11.82
C GLU A 92 -3.71 -14.92 10.97
N PRO A 93 -4.82 -14.40 11.50
CA PRO A 93 -5.57 -13.33 10.81
C PRO A 93 -4.68 -12.14 10.53
N TYR A 94 -4.85 -11.54 9.36
CA TYR A 94 -4.01 -10.44 8.93
C TYR A 94 -4.83 -9.36 8.22
N TYR A 95 -4.25 -8.17 8.12
CA TYR A 95 -4.71 -7.10 7.25
C TYR A 95 -3.69 -6.89 6.16
N VAL A 96 -4.16 -6.42 4.99
CA VAL A 96 -3.30 -6.14 3.84
C VAL A 96 -3.23 -4.65 3.62
N ILE A 97 -2.01 -4.16 3.39
CA ILE A 97 -1.76 -2.77 2.97
C ILE A 97 -1.58 -2.80 1.46
N HIS A 98 -2.47 -2.11 0.75
CA HIS A 98 -2.46 -2.01 -0.71
C HIS A 98 -2.36 -0.56 -1.16
N ARG A 99 -1.81 -0.34 -2.34
CA ARG A 99 -1.83 0.95 -3.05
C ARG A 99 -1.30 2.10 -2.22
N LEU A 100 -0.24 1.83 -1.46
CA LEU A 100 0.43 2.87 -0.68
C LEU A 100 1.11 3.85 -1.65
N ALA A 101 0.77 5.12 -1.52
CA ALA A 101 1.30 6.17 -2.39
C ALA A 101 1.43 7.47 -1.62
N SER A 102 2.43 8.28 -1.98
CA SER A 102 2.63 9.59 -1.39
C SER A 102 3.01 10.61 -2.47
N ASP A 103 2.90 11.88 -2.14
CA ASP A 103 3.33 12.96 -3.05
C ASP A 103 4.82 13.28 -2.92
N GLY A 104 5.54 12.57 -2.04
CA GLY A 104 6.97 12.77 -1.83
C GLY A 104 7.35 13.95 -0.94
N SER A 105 6.38 14.68 -0.43
CA SER A 105 6.64 15.91 0.34
C SER A 105 7.12 15.65 1.77
N VAL A 106 6.86 14.47 2.32
CA VAL A 106 7.17 14.15 3.72
C VAL A 106 8.04 12.91 3.80
N LYS A 107 9.19 13.02 4.43
CA LYS A 107 10.08 11.87 4.67
C LYS A 107 9.51 10.97 5.76
N GLY A 108 9.71 9.66 5.61
CA GLY A 108 9.29 8.68 6.61
C GLY A 108 7.80 8.40 6.64
N ILE A 109 7.04 8.87 5.64
CA ILE A 109 5.59 8.71 5.62
C ILE A 109 5.17 7.24 5.52
N THR A 110 5.92 6.43 4.78
CA THR A 110 5.63 4.99 4.65
C THR A 110 5.70 4.30 6.00
N GLY A 111 6.76 4.55 6.77
CA GLY A 111 6.91 3.97 8.11
C GLY A 111 5.80 4.43 9.06
N PHE A 112 5.43 5.70 8.97
CA PHE A 112 4.34 6.24 9.77
C PHE A 112 3.03 5.50 9.50
N CYS A 113 2.70 5.29 8.22
CA CYS A 113 1.49 4.57 7.83
C CYS A 113 1.52 3.11 8.29
N ILE A 114 2.66 2.45 8.12
CA ILE A 114 2.83 1.05 8.54
C ILE A 114 2.65 0.91 10.05
N ASP A 115 3.27 1.79 10.84
CA ASP A 115 3.16 1.73 12.30
C ASP A 115 1.73 1.97 12.76
N TRP A 116 1.00 2.87 12.10
CA TRP A 116 -0.42 3.07 12.39
C TRP A 116 -1.23 1.80 12.13
N CYS A 117 -0.98 1.13 11.01
CA CYS A 117 -1.66 -0.13 10.66
C CYS A 117 -1.35 -1.23 11.69
N GLN A 118 -0.11 -1.30 12.16
CA GLN A 118 0.30 -2.32 13.13
C GLN A 118 -0.39 -2.16 14.48
N GLN A 119 -0.80 -0.94 14.84
CA GLN A 119 -1.58 -0.71 16.05
C GLN A 119 -2.97 -1.35 15.95
N ILE A 120 -3.49 -1.50 14.75
CA ILE A 120 -4.83 -2.07 14.50
C ILE A 120 -4.75 -3.59 14.32
N SER A 121 -3.75 -4.07 13.57
CA SER A 121 -3.59 -5.49 13.26
C SER A 121 -2.21 -6.00 13.67
N PRO A 122 -2.13 -7.08 14.47
CA PRO A 122 -0.85 -7.67 14.86
C PRO A 122 -0.08 -8.26 13.70
N CYS A 123 -0.77 -8.62 12.61
CA CYS A 123 -0.15 -9.21 11.43
C CYS A 123 -0.52 -8.39 10.19
N LEU A 124 0.49 -7.91 9.49
CA LEU A 124 0.34 -7.13 8.26
C LEU A 124 0.98 -7.89 7.10
N ARG A 125 0.29 -7.91 5.96
CA ARG A 125 0.84 -8.44 4.71
C ARG A 125 0.79 -7.38 3.62
N ALA A 126 1.73 -7.48 2.71
CA ALA A 126 1.83 -6.58 1.56
C ALA A 126 2.56 -7.29 0.43
N ASP A 127 2.46 -6.76 -0.77
CA ASP A 127 3.22 -7.27 -1.90
C ASP A 127 3.69 -6.11 -2.77
N THR A 128 4.73 -6.36 -3.56
CA THR A 128 5.23 -5.38 -4.51
C THR A 128 5.88 -6.06 -5.71
N HIS A 129 5.97 -5.33 -6.81
CA HIS A 129 6.59 -5.81 -8.06
C HIS A 129 8.11 -5.98 -7.87
N HIS A 130 8.69 -6.98 -8.54
CA HIS A 130 10.13 -7.25 -8.45
C HIS A 130 11.00 -6.08 -8.95
N ASP A 131 10.45 -5.21 -9.79
CA ASP A 131 11.15 -4.00 -10.26
C ASP A 131 11.04 -2.82 -9.29
N ASN A 132 10.18 -2.92 -8.28
CA ASN A 132 9.99 -1.85 -7.31
C ASN A 132 11.04 -1.96 -6.19
N LYS A 133 12.27 -1.61 -6.49
CA LYS A 133 13.36 -1.70 -5.52
C LYS A 133 13.17 -0.73 -4.35
N VAL A 134 12.56 0.42 -4.62
CA VAL A 134 12.26 1.42 -3.60
C VAL A 134 11.31 0.85 -2.54
N MET A 135 10.18 0.26 -2.97
CA MET A 135 9.21 -0.31 -2.03
C MET A 135 9.76 -1.54 -1.32
N GLN A 136 10.52 -2.40 -2.01
CA GLN A 136 11.19 -3.53 -1.35
C GLN A 136 12.08 -3.04 -0.22
N HIS A 137 12.89 -2.02 -0.47
CA HIS A 137 13.77 -1.44 0.56
C HIS A 137 12.95 -0.85 1.72
N LEU A 138 11.87 -0.12 1.42
CA LEU A 138 11.03 0.50 2.45
C LEU A 138 10.33 -0.55 3.31
N LEU A 139 9.82 -1.62 2.71
CA LEU A 139 9.18 -2.71 3.46
C LEU A 139 10.19 -3.39 4.38
N GLU A 140 11.37 -3.75 3.87
CA GLU A 140 12.41 -4.42 4.65
C GLU A 140 12.94 -3.51 5.75
N LYS A 141 13.16 -2.23 5.46
CA LYS A 141 13.58 -1.23 6.44
C LYS A 141 12.56 -1.09 7.57
N ASN A 142 11.28 -1.25 7.26
CA ASN A 142 10.21 -1.15 8.24
C ASN A 142 9.80 -2.50 8.84
N GLY A 143 10.67 -3.50 8.77
CA GLY A 143 10.49 -4.74 9.51
C GLY A 143 9.69 -5.83 8.82
N PHE A 144 9.31 -5.63 7.56
CA PHE A 144 8.68 -6.71 6.79
C PHE A 144 9.73 -7.72 6.36
N VAL A 145 9.35 -9.00 6.36
CA VAL A 145 10.20 -10.08 5.85
C VAL A 145 9.61 -10.63 4.56
N LYS A 146 10.50 -10.94 3.62
CA LYS A 146 10.12 -11.58 2.36
C LYS A 146 9.65 -13.00 2.64
N CYS A 147 8.49 -13.38 2.08
CA CYS A 147 7.88 -14.69 2.34
C CYS A 147 7.87 -15.60 1.12
N GLY A 148 7.78 -15.05 -0.08
CA GLY A 148 7.70 -15.82 -1.31
C GLY A 148 7.10 -14.99 -2.44
N ILE A 149 6.51 -15.69 -3.41
CA ILE A 149 5.91 -15.09 -4.61
C ILE A 149 4.42 -15.40 -4.64
N ILE A 150 3.61 -14.36 -4.81
CA ILE A 150 2.18 -14.50 -5.06
C ILE A 150 1.85 -13.97 -6.46
N TYR A 151 0.64 -14.20 -6.92
CA TYR A 151 0.17 -13.74 -8.22
C TYR A 151 -1.08 -12.89 -8.02
N VAL A 152 -1.04 -11.65 -8.54
CA VAL A 152 -2.19 -10.76 -8.48
C VAL A 152 -3.23 -11.14 -9.52
N SER A 153 -4.39 -10.47 -9.52
CA SER A 153 -5.56 -10.86 -10.30
C SER A 153 -5.32 -10.97 -11.82
N ASN A 154 -4.36 -10.22 -12.36
CA ASN A 154 -4.02 -10.31 -13.79
C ASN A 154 -2.99 -11.41 -14.09
N GLY A 155 -2.63 -12.24 -13.10
CA GLY A 155 -1.71 -13.35 -13.28
C GLY A 155 -0.22 -12.99 -13.20
N THR A 156 0.12 -11.75 -12.92
CA THR A 156 1.52 -11.34 -12.81
C THR A 156 2.05 -11.54 -11.40
N PRO A 157 3.37 -11.87 -11.27
CA PRO A 157 3.96 -12.18 -9.96
C PRO A 157 4.24 -10.92 -9.13
N ARG A 158 4.22 -11.12 -7.80
CA ARG A 158 4.61 -10.10 -6.83
C ARG A 158 5.40 -10.76 -5.71
N ILE A 159 6.31 -10.01 -5.12
CA ILE A 159 7.04 -10.44 -3.92
C ILE A 159 6.12 -10.19 -2.72
N ALA A 160 5.91 -11.23 -1.91
CA ALA A 160 5.05 -11.19 -0.75
C ALA A 160 5.86 -10.92 0.52
N TYR A 161 5.30 -10.11 1.39
CA TYR A 161 5.93 -9.67 2.64
C TYR A 161 4.97 -9.78 3.81
N GLN A 162 5.52 -10.01 5.00
CA GLN A 162 4.73 -10.00 6.25
C GLN A 162 5.50 -9.27 7.35
N ARG A 163 4.78 -8.52 8.16
CA ARG A 163 5.27 -7.93 9.40
C ARG A 163 4.38 -8.37 10.54
N SER A 164 4.94 -9.06 11.52
CA SER A 164 4.23 -9.48 12.73
C SER A 164 4.69 -8.64 13.91
N LYS A 165 3.76 -8.36 14.79
CA LYS A 165 4.05 -7.57 16.00
C LYS A 165 4.84 -8.38 17.02
#